data_6f23b09ac107c0cdd9227936ec36bf77
#
_entry.id   6f23b09ac107c0cdd9227936ec36bf77
#
_cell.length_a   1.000
_cell.length_b   1.000
_cell.length_c   1.000
_cell.angle_alpha   90.00
_cell.angle_beta   90.00
_cell.angle_gamma   90.00
#
_symmetry.space_group_name_H-M   'P 1'
#
loop_
_entity.id
_entity.type
_entity.pdbx_description
1 polymer ?
#
loop_
_entity_poly.entity_id
_entity_poly.type
_entity_poly.pdbx_seq_one_letter_code
_entity_poly.pdbx_strand_id
1 'polypeptide(L)'
;MSASPAKDDRKTGKKMEVLIYTKSNCPFCEKAKAWFTQHGFGYTQVLLDDEEQRLAFYQRISNGREVRSVPQIFIDDKHIGTYNDLMAISDTLIKKQGGLMEFSETYKPFHYPWAVEITTRHEKAHWIEDELDLSEDVADWKGGKITPVEKEYIINILRLFTQSDVAVGQNYYDQFIPKFKNNEIRNMLGSFAAREGIHQRAYALLNETLGLPDSEYHAFLEYSEMADKIEYMRKADTNTLRGLGLSLAKSVFNEGVALFASFVMLLNFQRFGKMKGMGKVVEWSIRDESIHVEGNSKLFKAFVKEHSRVVDDEFKKEIYEMSKDIVDLEDKFIDLAYAMGSIEGLEKSEVKEYIKYITDRRLLQLGMKPNFKVKENPLPWLEWVLNGADHTNFFENRVTEYEVAGLSGNWDDAYAA
;
A
#
# COMPACT_ATOMS: atom_id res chain seq x y z
N MET A 1 -51.68 13.91 21.72
CA MET A 1 -51.02 14.00 20.41
C MET A 1 -49.97 12.92 20.31
N SER A 2 -50.31 11.82 19.68
CA SER A 2 -49.49 10.62 19.56
C SER A 2 -48.52 10.75 18.40
N ALA A 3 -47.22 10.70 18.66
CA ALA A 3 -46.19 10.65 17.64
C ALA A 3 -46.16 9.22 17.04
N SER A 4 -46.41 9.11 15.76
CA SER A 4 -46.19 7.89 14.96
C SER A 4 -44.70 7.51 14.93
N PRO A 5 -44.36 6.23 15.06
CA PRO A 5 -42.96 5.82 14.88
C PRO A 5 -42.55 5.91 13.41
N ALA A 6 -41.38 6.51 13.16
CA ALA A 6 -40.75 6.55 11.85
C ALA A 6 -40.52 5.12 11.32
N LYS A 7 -40.96 4.87 10.11
CA LYS A 7 -40.69 3.61 9.41
C LYS A 7 -39.19 3.47 9.16
N ASP A 8 -38.64 2.40 9.72
CA ASP A 8 -37.28 1.93 9.45
C ASP A 8 -37.23 1.31 8.05
N ASP A 9 -36.87 2.10 7.05
CA ASP A 9 -36.67 1.64 5.68
C ASP A 9 -35.25 0.99 5.53
N ARG A 10 -34.95 0.02 6.37
CA ARG A 10 -33.86 -0.91 6.08
C ARG A 10 -34.31 -1.82 4.93
N LYS A 11 -33.93 -1.48 3.70
CA LYS A 11 -34.05 -2.37 2.56
C LYS A 11 -33.31 -3.67 2.89
N THR A 12 -34.05 -4.71 3.15
CA THR A 12 -33.54 -6.09 3.24
C THR A 12 -32.90 -6.40 1.87
N GLY A 13 -31.57 -6.43 1.83
CA GLY A 13 -30.82 -6.80 0.64
C GLY A 13 -31.21 -8.21 0.21
N LYS A 14 -31.95 -8.33 -0.89
CA LYS A 14 -32.30 -9.62 -1.49
C LYS A 14 -30.98 -10.26 -1.92
N LYS A 15 -30.58 -11.36 -1.26
CA LYS A 15 -29.38 -12.12 -1.63
C LYS A 15 -29.51 -12.55 -3.08
N MET A 16 -28.48 -12.29 -3.90
CA MET A 16 -28.43 -12.68 -5.31
C MET A 16 -28.56 -14.21 -5.41
N GLU A 17 -29.53 -14.67 -6.18
CA GLU A 17 -29.77 -16.09 -6.40
C GLU A 17 -29.09 -16.52 -7.69
N VAL A 18 -28.14 -17.46 -7.59
CA VAL A 18 -27.40 -17.99 -8.74
C VAL A 18 -27.73 -19.45 -8.93
N LEU A 19 -28.15 -19.80 -10.15
CA LEU A 19 -28.44 -21.17 -10.54
C LEU A 19 -27.57 -21.54 -11.75
N ILE A 20 -26.84 -22.66 -11.66
CA ILE A 20 -25.93 -23.13 -12.71
C ILE A 20 -26.32 -24.52 -13.16
N TYR A 21 -26.74 -24.65 -14.41
CA TYR A 21 -26.97 -25.93 -15.06
C TYR A 21 -25.65 -26.45 -15.66
N THR A 22 -25.28 -27.66 -15.28
CA THR A 22 -23.95 -28.25 -15.58
C THR A 22 -24.10 -29.68 -16.09
N LYS A 23 -23.03 -30.29 -16.56
CA LYS A 23 -22.89 -31.75 -16.75
C LYS A 23 -21.56 -32.22 -16.15
N SER A 24 -21.43 -33.52 -15.91
CA SER A 24 -20.16 -34.15 -15.47
C SER A 24 -19.07 -33.93 -16.53
N ASN A 25 -17.81 -33.84 -16.04
CA ASN A 25 -16.61 -33.65 -16.88
C ASN A 25 -16.66 -32.42 -17.81
N CYS A 26 -17.22 -31.31 -17.33
CA CYS A 26 -17.35 -30.08 -18.10
C CYS A 26 -16.36 -29.01 -17.59
N PRO A 27 -15.23 -28.74 -18.30
CA PRO A 27 -14.21 -27.77 -17.84
C PRO A 27 -14.74 -26.35 -17.66
N PHE A 28 -15.66 -25.90 -18.52
CA PHE A 28 -16.26 -24.55 -18.41
C PHE A 28 -17.25 -24.46 -17.26
N CYS A 29 -17.91 -25.57 -16.89
CA CYS A 29 -18.77 -25.62 -15.71
C CYS A 29 -17.93 -25.48 -14.43
N GLU A 30 -16.78 -26.15 -14.36
CA GLU A 30 -15.84 -26.01 -13.23
C GLU A 30 -15.27 -24.60 -13.15
N LYS A 31 -14.92 -23.99 -14.29
CA LYS A 31 -14.49 -22.58 -14.33
C LYS A 31 -15.56 -21.62 -13.83
N ALA A 32 -16.82 -21.83 -14.20
CA ALA A 32 -17.93 -20.99 -13.75
C ALA A 32 -18.15 -21.13 -12.23
N LYS A 33 -18.17 -22.37 -11.71
CA LYS A 33 -18.29 -22.65 -10.29
C LYS A 33 -17.14 -22.04 -9.47
N ALA A 34 -15.91 -22.23 -9.96
CA ALA A 34 -14.72 -21.67 -9.35
C ALA A 34 -14.79 -20.13 -9.29
N TRP A 35 -15.24 -19.50 -10.40
CA TRP A 35 -15.39 -18.05 -10.45
C TRP A 35 -16.40 -17.56 -9.39
N PHE A 36 -17.59 -18.16 -9.29
CA PHE A 36 -18.58 -17.79 -8.29
C PHE A 36 -18.05 -17.99 -6.86
N THR A 37 -17.39 -19.12 -6.60
CA THR A 37 -16.77 -19.39 -5.29
C THR A 37 -15.70 -18.38 -4.95
N GLN A 38 -14.80 -18.08 -5.90
CA GLN A 38 -13.69 -17.13 -5.71
C GLN A 38 -14.20 -15.71 -5.41
N HIS A 39 -15.33 -15.32 -6.02
CA HIS A 39 -15.94 -14.01 -5.80
C HIS A 39 -17.08 -14.04 -4.77
N GLY A 40 -17.25 -15.17 -4.06
CA GLY A 40 -18.16 -15.32 -2.91
C GLY A 40 -19.63 -15.34 -3.23
N PHE A 41 -19.96 -15.57 -4.43
CA PHE A 41 -21.36 -15.84 -4.77
C PHE A 41 -21.73 -17.28 -4.40
N GLY A 42 -22.76 -17.44 -3.58
CA GLY A 42 -23.41 -18.73 -3.41
C GLY A 42 -24.14 -19.12 -4.70
N TYR A 43 -24.13 -20.40 -5.05
CA TYR A 43 -24.85 -20.90 -6.20
C TYR A 43 -25.53 -22.25 -5.90
N THR A 44 -26.60 -22.53 -6.63
CA THR A 44 -27.23 -23.85 -6.70
C THR A 44 -26.85 -24.50 -8.02
N GLN A 45 -26.36 -25.75 -7.96
CA GLN A 45 -26.01 -26.53 -9.14
C GLN A 45 -27.16 -27.46 -9.51
N VAL A 46 -27.48 -27.53 -10.80
CA VAL A 46 -28.37 -28.55 -11.41
C VAL A 46 -27.55 -29.36 -12.40
N LEU A 47 -27.47 -30.66 -12.17
CA LEU A 47 -26.70 -31.58 -13.01
C LEU A 47 -27.60 -32.11 -14.11
N LEU A 48 -27.19 -32.01 -15.39
CA LEU A 48 -27.89 -32.45 -16.59
C LEU A 48 -27.04 -33.48 -17.36
N ASP A 49 -26.75 -34.61 -16.74
CA ASP A 49 -25.96 -35.68 -17.37
C ASP A 49 -26.80 -36.47 -18.40
N ASP A 50 -28.07 -36.63 -18.12
CA ASP A 50 -28.99 -37.26 -19.08
C ASP A 50 -29.15 -36.37 -20.32
N GLU A 51 -28.96 -36.98 -21.51
CA GLU A 51 -28.94 -36.24 -22.77
C GLU A 51 -30.33 -35.75 -23.17
N GLU A 52 -31.37 -36.54 -22.96
CA GLU A 52 -32.72 -36.18 -23.30
C GLU A 52 -33.22 -35.03 -22.44
N GLN A 53 -32.98 -35.08 -21.13
CA GLN A 53 -33.31 -33.99 -20.21
C GLN A 53 -32.53 -32.72 -20.54
N ARG A 54 -31.27 -32.84 -20.94
CA ARG A 54 -30.44 -31.71 -21.33
C ARG A 54 -30.93 -31.06 -22.61
N LEU A 55 -31.30 -31.83 -23.61
CA LEU A 55 -31.88 -31.32 -24.87
C LEU A 55 -33.22 -30.65 -24.64
N ALA A 56 -34.10 -31.23 -23.83
CA ALA A 56 -35.38 -30.64 -23.45
C ALA A 56 -35.17 -29.31 -22.69
N PHE A 57 -34.16 -29.26 -21.81
CA PHE A 57 -33.78 -28.01 -21.12
C PHE A 57 -33.31 -26.95 -22.09
N TYR A 58 -32.43 -27.27 -23.04
CA TYR A 58 -31.99 -26.32 -24.09
C TYR A 58 -33.13 -25.76 -24.91
N GLN A 59 -34.07 -26.58 -25.31
CA GLN A 59 -35.27 -26.14 -26.03
C GLN A 59 -36.11 -25.16 -25.21
N ARG A 60 -36.28 -25.45 -23.91
CA ARG A 60 -37.07 -24.61 -23.00
C ARG A 60 -36.46 -23.21 -22.79
N ILE A 61 -35.12 -23.08 -22.75
CA ILE A 61 -34.44 -21.80 -22.48
C ILE A 61 -34.05 -21.06 -23.77
N SER A 62 -34.26 -21.63 -24.94
CA SER A 62 -33.73 -21.11 -26.20
C SER A 62 -34.25 -19.71 -26.57
N ASN A 63 -35.49 -19.33 -26.21
CA ASN A 63 -36.09 -18.02 -26.52
C ASN A 63 -35.69 -17.45 -27.90
N GLY A 64 -35.67 -18.33 -28.96
CA GLY A 64 -35.27 -17.97 -30.31
C GLY A 64 -33.75 -17.89 -30.54
N ARG A 65 -32.90 -18.21 -29.57
CA ARG A 65 -31.47 -18.37 -29.72
C ARG A 65 -31.08 -19.84 -29.56
N GLU A 66 -30.11 -20.28 -30.32
CA GLU A 66 -29.66 -21.66 -30.25
C GLU A 66 -28.79 -21.88 -28.99
N VAL A 67 -29.25 -22.76 -28.08
CA VAL A 67 -28.51 -23.19 -26.88
C VAL A 67 -28.07 -24.64 -27.11
N ARG A 68 -26.72 -24.86 -27.05
CA ARG A 68 -26.12 -26.18 -27.35
C ARG A 68 -25.09 -26.65 -26.30
N SER A 69 -24.87 -25.89 -25.25
CA SER A 69 -23.77 -26.15 -24.31
C SER A 69 -24.12 -25.84 -22.88
N VAL A 70 -23.36 -26.41 -21.94
CA VAL A 70 -23.31 -26.04 -20.53
C VAL A 70 -21.91 -25.42 -20.21
N PRO A 71 -21.77 -24.58 -19.17
CA PRO A 71 -22.82 -24.21 -18.23
C PRO A 71 -23.89 -23.29 -18.84
N GLN A 72 -25.08 -23.34 -18.27
CA GLN A 72 -26.10 -22.30 -18.46
C GLN A 72 -26.39 -21.68 -17.11
N ILE A 73 -26.22 -20.38 -17.02
CA ILE A 73 -26.16 -19.60 -15.77
C ILE A 73 -27.40 -18.70 -15.71
N PHE A 74 -28.08 -18.71 -14.57
CA PHE A 74 -29.15 -17.78 -14.24
C PHE A 74 -28.76 -16.98 -12.98
N ILE A 75 -29.10 -15.70 -13.00
CA ILE A 75 -28.89 -14.80 -11.85
C ILE A 75 -30.21 -14.04 -11.63
N ASP A 76 -30.79 -14.17 -10.45
CA ASP A 76 -32.09 -13.59 -10.08
C ASP A 76 -33.16 -13.90 -11.19
N ASP A 77 -33.28 -15.17 -11.53
CA ASP A 77 -34.17 -15.72 -12.59
C ASP A 77 -33.84 -15.24 -14.02
N LYS A 78 -32.85 -14.39 -14.19
CA LYS A 78 -32.45 -13.92 -15.53
C LYS A 78 -31.42 -14.87 -16.14
N HIS A 79 -31.71 -15.39 -17.33
CA HIS A 79 -30.76 -16.20 -18.10
C HIS A 79 -29.59 -15.35 -18.56
N ILE A 80 -28.37 -15.66 -18.09
CA ILE A 80 -27.13 -15.00 -18.47
C ILE A 80 -26.51 -15.67 -19.68
N GLY A 81 -26.47 -17.01 -19.71
CA GLY A 81 -25.86 -17.82 -20.77
C GLY A 81 -24.71 -18.69 -20.26
N THR A 82 -23.65 -18.73 -21.04
CA THR A 82 -22.45 -19.57 -20.83
C THR A 82 -21.44 -18.95 -19.88
N TYR A 83 -20.30 -19.61 -19.67
CA TYR A 83 -19.15 -19.05 -18.94
C TYR A 83 -18.62 -17.75 -19.60
N ASN A 84 -18.58 -17.69 -20.94
CA ASN A 84 -18.14 -16.48 -21.64
C ASN A 84 -19.09 -15.30 -21.41
N ASP A 85 -20.41 -15.57 -21.39
CA ASP A 85 -21.41 -14.55 -21.08
C ASP A 85 -21.29 -14.07 -19.61
N LEU A 86 -20.99 -14.96 -18.68
CA LEU A 86 -20.66 -14.60 -17.30
C LEU A 86 -19.44 -13.66 -17.25
N MET A 87 -18.37 -13.97 -17.98
CA MET A 87 -17.18 -13.12 -18.03
C MET A 87 -17.47 -11.73 -18.61
N ALA A 88 -18.36 -11.63 -19.59
CA ALA A 88 -18.78 -10.36 -20.18
C ALA A 88 -19.48 -9.41 -19.16
N ILE A 89 -20.14 -9.97 -18.13
CA ILE A 89 -20.83 -9.19 -17.11
C ILE A 89 -20.13 -9.23 -15.74
N SER A 90 -18.98 -9.91 -15.64
CA SER A 90 -18.27 -10.17 -14.38
C SER A 90 -17.99 -8.89 -13.59
N ASP A 91 -17.49 -7.84 -14.26
CA ASP A 91 -17.22 -6.56 -13.62
C ASP A 91 -18.49 -5.88 -13.07
N THR A 92 -19.63 -6.08 -13.72
CA THR A 92 -20.92 -5.54 -13.25
C THR A 92 -21.42 -6.30 -12.03
N LEU A 93 -21.22 -7.63 -12.00
CA LEU A 93 -21.61 -8.47 -10.87
C LEU A 93 -20.75 -8.16 -9.64
N ILE A 94 -19.45 -8.03 -9.82
CA ILE A 94 -18.52 -7.66 -8.74
C ILE A 94 -18.86 -6.27 -8.19
N LYS A 95 -19.18 -5.29 -9.05
CA LYS A 95 -19.63 -3.95 -8.64
C LYS A 95 -20.91 -3.95 -7.80
N LYS A 96 -21.81 -4.93 -8.00
CA LYS A 96 -23.04 -5.05 -7.19
C LYS A 96 -22.78 -5.54 -5.75
N GLN A 97 -21.63 -6.11 -5.46
CA GLN A 97 -21.28 -6.60 -4.12
C GLN A 97 -20.58 -5.61 -3.24
N GLY A 98 -20.27 -4.42 -3.73
CA GLY A 98 -19.60 -3.37 -2.98
C GLY A 98 -18.29 -2.95 -3.65
N GLY A 99 -18.19 -1.65 -3.97
CA GLY A 99 -16.96 -1.02 -4.46
C GLY A 99 -16.06 -0.56 -3.31
N LEU A 100 -14.99 0.12 -3.67
CA LEU A 100 -14.02 0.70 -2.71
C LEU A 100 -14.69 1.57 -1.65
N MET A 101 -15.77 2.28 -2.02
CA MET A 101 -16.46 3.25 -1.17
C MET A 101 -17.73 2.68 -0.52
N GLU A 102 -18.01 1.39 -0.67
CA GLU A 102 -19.17 0.72 -0.08
C GLU A 102 -18.75 -0.17 1.08
N PHE A 103 -19.61 -0.27 2.11
CA PHE A 103 -19.34 -1.12 3.26
C PHE A 103 -19.37 -2.60 2.88
N SER A 104 -18.40 -3.35 3.38
CA SER A 104 -18.43 -4.81 3.33
C SER A 104 -19.46 -5.33 4.35
N GLU A 105 -20.46 -6.08 3.89
CA GLU A 105 -21.45 -6.69 4.78
C GLU A 105 -20.87 -7.87 5.59
N THR A 106 -19.87 -8.55 4.99
CA THR A 106 -19.24 -9.73 5.57
C THR A 106 -17.74 -9.67 5.41
N TYR A 107 -16.99 -10.38 6.27
CA TYR A 107 -15.53 -10.47 6.15
C TYR A 107 -15.09 -11.16 4.86
N LYS A 108 -15.77 -12.19 4.42
CA LYS A 108 -15.56 -12.90 3.15
C LYS A 108 -16.88 -12.97 2.38
N PRO A 109 -16.80 -13.00 1.08
CA PRO A 109 -15.63 -13.10 0.19
C PRO A 109 -14.90 -11.77 0.03
N PHE A 110 -13.59 -11.82 -0.30
CA PHE A 110 -12.80 -10.62 -0.54
C PHE A 110 -13.06 -10.05 -1.92
N HIS A 111 -13.33 -8.76 -2.00
CA HIS A 111 -13.44 -8.01 -3.25
C HIS A 111 -12.08 -7.58 -3.80
N TYR A 112 -11.16 -7.28 -2.87
CA TYR A 112 -9.79 -6.84 -3.15
C TYR A 112 -8.79 -7.75 -2.44
N PRO A 113 -8.67 -9.04 -2.85
CA PRO A 113 -7.76 -9.99 -2.19
C PRO A 113 -6.31 -9.51 -2.15
N TRP A 114 -5.88 -8.72 -3.14
CA TRP A 114 -4.57 -8.09 -3.16
C TRP A 114 -4.33 -7.15 -1.96
N ALA A 115 -5.37 -6.49 -1.43
CA ALA A 115 -5.22 -5.64 -0.24
C ALA A 115 -4.98 -6.50 1.01
N VAL A 116 -5.64 -7.66 1.12
CA VAL A 116 -5.39 -8.63 2.21
C VAL A 116 -3.97 -9.19 2.14
N GLU A 117 -3.49 -9.51 0.93
CA GLU A 117 -2.11 -10.01 0.72
C GLU A 117 -1.07 -8.96 1.15
N ILE A 118 -1.28 -7.69 0.76
CA ILE A 118 -0.40 -6.58 1.13
C ILE A 118 -0.42 -6.36 2.64
N THR A 119 -1.61 -6.30 3.26
CA THR A 119 -1.75 -6.16 4.72
C THR A 119 -0.98 -7.27 5.44
N THR A 120 -1.20 -8.53 5.02
CA THR A 120 -0.52 -9.68 5.64
C THR A 120 1.00 -9.60 5.49
N ARG A 121 1.51 -9.18 4.34
CA ARG A 121 2.95 -9.02 4.11
C ARG A 121 3.52 -7.87 4.96
N HIS A 122 2.81 -6.76 5.04
CA HIS A 122 3.18 -5.60 5.84
C HIS A 122 3.22 -5.92 7.34
N GLU A 123 2.22 -6.65 7.85
CA GLU A 123 2.19 -7.09 9.25
C GLU A 123 3.29 -8.11 9.57
N LYS A 124 3.63 -9.00 8.63
CA LYS A 124 4.78 -9.93 8.80
C LYS A 124 6.13 -9.21 8.83
N ALA A 125 6.24 -8.06 8.23
CA ALA A 125 7.42 -7.18 8.28
C ALA A 125 7.40 -6.27 9.53
N HIS A 126 6.71 -6.67 10.62
CA HIS A 126 6.59 -5.91 11.84
C HIS A 126 7.95 -5.72 12.54
N TRP A 127 8.14 -4.55 13.10
CA TRP A 127 9.23 -4.18 13.99
C TRP A 127 8.77 -3.05 14.89
N ILE A 128 9.49 -2.79 15.97
CA ILE A 128 9.28 -1.66 16.89
C ILE A 128 10.63 -1.00 17.21
N GLU A 129 10.57 0.22 17.69
CA GLU A 129 11.74 1.02 18.04
C GLU A 129 12.64 0.36 19.08
N ASP A 130 12.10 -0.46 19.98
CA ASP A 130 12.86 -1.17 21.02
C ASP A 130 13.77 -2.29 20.47
N GLU A 131 13.59 -2.70 19.19
CA GLU A 131 14.46 -3.67 18.52
C GLU A 131 15.75 -3.06 17.95
N LEU A 132 15.92 -1.72 18.07
CA LEU A 132 17.04 -0.99 17.51
C LEU A 132 18.18 -0.88 18.51
N ASP A 133 19.37 -1.34 18.12
CA ASP A 133 20.61 -1.07 18.85
C ASP A 133 21.31 0.17 18.27
N LEU A 134 21.26 1.27 19.00
CA LEU A 134 21.89 2.55 18.67
C LEU A 134 23.20 2.79 19.41
N SER A 135 23.76 1.79 20.10
CA SER A 135 24.96 1.94 20.93
C SER A 135 26.20 2.31 20.11
N GLU A 136 26.36 1.71 18.90
CA GLU A 136 27.45 2.08 18.00
C GLU A 136 27.28 3.51 17.46
N ASP A 137 26.05 3.96 17.23
CA ASP A 137 25.76 5.33 16.75
C ASP A 137 26.17 6.37 17.79
N VAL A 138 25.89 6.11 19.07
CA VAL A 138 26.38 6.98 20.18
C VAL A 138 27.89 7.03 20.21
N ALA A 139 28.58 5.90 20.04
CA ALA A 139 30.04 5.83 20.02
C ALA A 139 30.58 6.59 18.79
N ASP A 140 30.03 6.42 17.61
CA ASP A 140 30.40 7.14 16.39
C ASP A 140 30.22 8.66 16.56
N TRP A 141 29.05 9.05 17.13
CA TRP A 141 28.65 10.44 17.33
C TRP A 141 29.55 11.17 18.36
N LYS A 142 29.83 10.54 19.51
CA LYS A 142 30.62 11.12 20.58
C LYS A 142 32.11 10.93 20.39
N GLY A 143 32.53 9.83 19.77
CA GLY A 143 33.93 9.45 19.56
C GLY A 143 34.66 10.20 18.47
N GLY A 144 33.99 11.10 17.73
CA GLY A 144 34.59 11.90 16.67
C GLY A 144 34.73 11.19 15.32
N LYS A 145 34.15 10.00 15.14
CA LYS A 145 34.07 9.31 13.84
C LYS A 145 33.16 10.03 12.85
N ILE A 146 32.16 10.75 13.37
CA ILE A 146 31.28 11.65 12.61
C ILE A 146 31.85 13.07 12.76
N THR A 147 32.23 13.67 11.62
CA THR A 147 32.77 15.03 11.60
C THR A 147 31.69 16.07 11.94
N PRO A 148 32.06 17.31 12.32
CA PRO A 148 31.08 18.36 12.55
C PRO A 148 30.18 18.64 11.33
N VAL A 149 30.71 18.57 10.11
CA VAL A 149 29.94 18.74 8.86
C VAL A 149 28.93 17.60 8.68
N GLU A 150 29.35 16.36 8.89
CA GLU A 150 28.47 15.19 8.81
C GLU A 150 27.36 15.23 9.88
N LYS A 151 27.68 15.72 11.10
CA LYS A 151 26.66 15.89 12.16
C LYS A 151 25.58 16.88 11.73
N GLU A 152 25.98 18.05 11.26
CA GLU A 152 25.01 19.05 10.80
C GLU A 152 24.19 18.55 9.61
N TYR A 153 24.81 17.79 8.72
CA TYR A 153 24.13 17.16 7.58
C TYR A 153 23.05 16.17 8.08
N ILE A 154 23.38 15.28 9.02
CA ILE A 154 22.42 14.33 9.60
C ILE A 154 21.29 15.08 10.31
N ILE A 155 21.61 16.10 11.13
CA ILE A 155 20.62 16.89 11.86
C ILE A 155 19.64 17.56 10.89
N ASN A 156 20.12 18.16 9.81
CA ASN A 156 19.27 18.80 8.80
C ASN A 156 18.29 17.81 8.16
N ILE A 157 18.72 16.57 7.93
CA ILE A 157 17.82 15.54 7.38
C ILE A 157 16.79 15.12 8.44
N LEU A 158 17.21 14.89 9.70
CA LEU A 158 16.33 14.46 10.78
C LEU A 158 15.27 15.51 11.15
N ARG A 159 15.57 16.81 11.02
CA ARG A 159 14.59 17.92 11.20
C ARG A 159 13.36 17.75 10.31
N LEU A 160 13.57 17.38 9.06
CA LEU A 160 12.47 17.17 8.12
C LEU A 160 11.78 15.82 8.35
N PHE A 161 12.59 14.79 8.57
CA PHE A 161 12.18 13.39 8.48
C PHE A 161 11.11 13.05 9.52
N THR A 162 11.32 13.43 10.78
CA THR A 162 10.36 13.22 11.87
C THR A 162 8.98 13.87 11.62
N GLN A 163 8.92 14.93 10.81
CA GLN A 163 7.66 15.61 10.50
C GLN A 163 6.97 15.03 9.27
N SER A 164 7.73 14.41 8.36
CA SER A 164 7.18 13.78 7.15
C SER A 164 6.22 12.64 7.50
N ASP A 165 6.58 11.76 8.42
CA ASP A 165 5.76 10.62 8.85
C ASP A 165 4.48 11.07 9.59
N VAL A 166 4.53 12.23 10.27
CA VAL A 166 3.31 12.85 10.83
C VAL A 166 2.37 13.28 9.71
N ALA A 167 2.88 13.89 8.65
CA ALA A 167 2.06 14.34 7.52
C ALA A 167 1.46 13.16 6.72
N VAL A 168 2.24 12.10 6.51
CA VAL A 168 1.79 10.87 5.84
C VAL A 168 0.72 10.17 6.69
N GLY A 169 0.97 9.96 7.97
CA GLY A 169 0.01 9.34 8.89
C GLY A 169 -1.32 10.07 8.96
N GLN A 170 -1.30 11.41 9.02
CA GLN A 170 -2.51 12.25 8.96
C GLN A 170 -3.32 12.02 7.68
N ASN A 171 -2.67 11.89 6.52
CA ASN A 171 -3.37 11.62 5.27
C ASN A 171 -4.14 10.29 5.31
N TYR A 172 -3.58 9.25 5.92
CA TYR A 172 -4.30 7.99 6.11
C TYR A 172 -5.51 8.14 7.03
N TYR A 173 -5.31 8.71 8.22
CA TYR A 173 -6.36 8.83 9.23
C TYR A 173 -7.48 9.78 8.81
N ASP A 174 -7.13 10.95 8.31
CA ASP A 174 -8.08 12.04 8.11
C ASP A 174 -8.63 12.10 6.69
N GLN A 175 -7.88 11.59 5.70
CA GLN A 175 -8.24 11.75 4.30
C GLN A 175 -8.70 10.43 3.65
N PHE A 176 -7.97 9.32 3.79
CA PHE A 176 -8.26 8.10 3.05
C PHE A 176 -9.21 7.13 3.79
N ILE A 177 -8.89 6.75 5.02
CA ILE A 177 -9.70 5.80 5.81
C ILE A 177 -11.18 6.23 5.92
N PRO A 178 -11.53 7.53 6.09
CA PRO A 178 -12.93 7.95 6.11
C PRO A 178 -13.66 7.79 4.78
N LYS A 179 -12.95 7.80 3.64
CA LYS A 179 -13.54 7.73 2.30
C LYS A 179 -13.75 6.30 1.83
N PHE A 180 -12.80 5.42 2.04
CA PHE A 180 -12.91 4.02 1.69
C PHE A 180 -13.70 3.27 2.76
N LYS A 181 -14.72 2.51 2.34
CA LYS A 181 -15.62 1.80 3.25
C LYS A 181 -15.45 0.28 3.17
N ASN A 182 -14.84 -0.21 2.08
CA ASN A 182 -14.53 -1.62 1.94
C ASN A 182 -13.54 -2.06 3.04
N ASN A 183 -13.81 -3.23 3.64
CA ASN A 183 -13.08 -3.70 4.82
C ASN A 183 -11.61 -4.03 4.55
N GLU A 184 -11.31 -4.68 3.40
CA GLU A 184 -9.94 -5.05 3.03
C GLU A 184 -9.07 -3.81 2.82
N ILE A 185 -9.62 -2.79 2.16
CA ILE A 185 -8.94 -1.52 1.91
C ILE A 185 -8.70 -0.77 3.23
N ARG A 186 -9.70 -0.71 4.10
CA ARG A 186 -9.55 -0.03 5.41
C ARG A 186 -8.53 -0.71 6.31
N ASN A 187 -8.47 -2.04 6.31
CA ASN A 187 -7.46 -2.78 7.07
C ASN A 187 -6.05 -2.50 6.53
N MET A 188 -5.87 -2.46 5.21
CA MET A 188 -4.59 -2.11 4.59
C MET A 188 -4.16 -0.68 4.97
N LEU A 189 -5.04 0.30 4.77
CA LEU A 189 -4.74 1.69 5.10
C LEU A 189 -4.51 1.90 6.61
N GLY A 190 -5.25 1.18 7.45
CA GLY A 190 -5.07 1.19 8.91
C GLY A 190 -3.73 0.61 9.36
N SER A 191 -3.29 -0.47 8.70
CA SER A 191 -1.97 -1.08 8.93
C SER A 191 -0.84 -0.12 8.54
N PHE A 192 -0.97 0.58 7.40
CA PHE A 192 -0.02 1.61 6.97
C PHE A 192 0.02 2.77 7.96
N ALA A 193 -1.15 3.35 8.31
CA ALA A 193 -1.23 4.44 9.27
C ALA A 193 -0.62 4.11 10.64
N ALA A 194 -0.79 2.88 11.13
CA ALA A 194 -0.18 2.43 12.38
C ALA A 194 1.36 2.34 12.27
N ARG A 195 1.89 1.96 11.10
CA ARG A 195 3.33 1.87 10.85
C ARG A 195 4.00 3.23 10.86
N GLU A 196 3.35 4.29 10.36
CA GLU A 196 3.87 5.65 10.47
C GLU A 196 4.14 6.07 11.92
N GLY A 197 3.31 5.58 12.85
CA GLY A 197 3.54 5.79 14.29
C GLY A 197 4.81 5.11 14.82
N ILE A 198 5.21 3.97 14.24
CA ILE A 198 6.48 3.30 14.58
C ILE A 198 7.65 4.08 14.01
N HIS A 199 7.58 4.54 12.75
CA HIS A 199 8.60 5.39 12.13
C HIS A 199 8.84 6.65 12.98
N GLN A 200 7.79 7.36 13.39
CA GLN A 200 7.87 8.56 14.24
C GLN A 200 8.63 8.27 15.54
N ARG A 201 8.30 7.16 16.24
CA ARG A 201 8.98 6.80 17.49
C ARG A 201 10.43 6.38 17.28
N ALA A 202 10.72 5.66 16.20
CA ALA A 202 12.09 5.24 15.88
C ALA A 202 13.00 6.44 15.57
N TYR A 203 12.52 7.44 14.83
CA TYR A 203 13.29 8.66 14.58
C TYR A 203 13.37 9.56 15.84
N ALA A 204 12.34 9.57 16.68
CA ALA A 204 12.41 10.25 17.98
C ALA A 204 13.47 9.60 18.88
N LEU A 205 13.46 8.27 19.00
CA LEU A 205 14.48 7.52 19.75
C LEU A 205 15.89 7.81 19.23
N LEU A 206 16.09 7.87 17.91
CA LEU A 206 17.37 8.22 17.31
C LEU A 206 17.80 9.64 17.72
N ASN A 207 16.92 10.64 17.61
CA ASN A 207 17.21 12.03 18.01
C ASN A 207 17.58 12.14 19.49
N GLU A 208 16.80 11.51 20.38
CA GLU A 208 17.06 11.49 21.82
C GLU A 208 18.41 10.81 22.14
N THR A 209 18.70 9.68 21.49
CA THR A 209 19.94 8.91 21.67
C THR A 209 21.17 9.72 21.24
N LEU A 210 21.06 10.51 20.17
CA LEU A 210 22.11 11.42 19.72
C LEU A 210 22.23 12.68 20.59
N GLY A 211 21.27 12.91 21.49
CA GLY A 211 21.24 14.06 22.40
C GLY A 211 20.79 15.34 21.70
N LEU A 212 19.97 15.24 20.67
CA LEU A 212 19.39 16.41 19.99
C LEU A 212 18.28 17.02 20.87
N PRO A 213 18.22 18.34 20.99
CA PRO A 213 17.20 19.00 21.82
C PRO A 213 15.83 18.99 21.11
N ASP A 214 14.73 19.07 21.88
CA ASP A 214 13.37 19.11 21.38
C ASP A 214 13.11 20.25 20.38
N SER A 215 13.90 21.32 20.43
CA SER A 215 13.83 22.41 19.45
C SER A 215 14.03 21.95 18.00
N GLU A 216 14.76 20.86 17.78
CA GLU A 216 15.00 20.32 16.43
C GLU A 216 13.71 19.82 15.76
N TYR A 217 12.70 19.38 16.54
CA TYR A 217 11.40 18.98 16.00
C TYR A 217 10.59 20.14 15.41
N HIS A 218 10.91 21.39 15.77
CA HIS A 218 10.27 22.59 15.23
C HIS A 218 11.14 23.31 14.21
N ALA A 219 12.44 23.00 14.15
CA ALA A 219 13.41 23.72 13.33
C ALA A 219 13.11 23.61 11.81
N PHE A 220 12.37 22.59 11.35
CA PHE A 220 11.95 22.49 9.95
C PHE A 220 11.14 23.70 9.48
N LEU A 221 10.45 24.41 10.39
CA LEU A 221 9.67 25.62 10.07
C LEU A 221 10.55 26.83 9.78
N GLU A 222 11.82 26.80 10.17
CA GLU A 222 12.80 27.86 9.93
C GLU A 222 13.35 27.84 8.49
N TYR A 223 13.14 26.70 7.78
CA TYR A 223 13.64 26.48 6.42
C TYR A 223 12.46 26.36 5.46
N SER A 224 12.37 27.29 4.51
CA SER A 224 11.27 27.30 3.51
C SER A 224 11.21 25.99 2.72
N GLU A 225 12.37 25.42 2.38
CA GLU A 225 12.50 24.16 1.63
C GLU A 225 11.86 22.98 2.35
N MET A 226 11.95 22.96 3.69
CA MET A 226 11.35 21.93 4.53
C MET A 226 9.86 22.21 4.75
N ALA A 227 9.50 23.45 5.08
CA ALA A 227 8.12 23.86 5.33
C ALA A 227 7.23 23.64 4.10
N ASP A 228 7.67 24.08 2.92
CA ASP A 228 6.97 23.92 1.64
C ASP A 228 6.72 22.44 1.32
N LYS A 229 7.72 21.59 1.60
CA LYS A 229 7.62 20.15 1.37
C LYS A 229 6.59 19.50 2.29
N ILE A 230 6.57 19.82 3.58
CA ILE A 230 5.58 19.31 4.52
C ILE A 230 4.17 19.83 4.17
N GLU A 231 4.04 21.11 3.79
CA GLU A 231 2.76 21.65 3.32
C GLU A 231 2.27 20.91 2.07
N TYR A 232 3.16 20.69 1.11
CA TYR A 232 2.85 19.89 -0.07
C TYR A 232 2.34 18.50 0.32
N MET A 233 3.04 17.77 1.18
CA MET A 233 2.67 16.41 1.59
C MET A 233 1.29 16.35 2.28
N ARG A 234 0.94 17.34 3.10
CA ARG A 234 -0.35 17.43 3.82
C ARG A 234 -1.52 17.76 2.92
N LYS A 235 -1.28 18.46 1.81
CA LYS A 235 -2.37 18.96 0.95
C LYS A 235 -3.02 17.82 0.18
N ALA A 236 -4.26 17.49 0.54
CA ALA A 236 -5.11 16.52 -0.14
C ALA A 236 -6.52 17.10 -0.35
N ASP A 237 -7.14 16.84 -1.50
CA ASP A 237 -8.55 17.09 -1.74
C ASP A 237 -9.28 15.76 -1.93
N THR A 238 -10.03 15.36 -0.93
CA THR A 238 -10.80 14.11 -0.97
C THR A 238 -12.31 14.35 -0.99
N ASN A 239 -12.74 15.58 -1.27
CA ASN A 239 -14.16 15.93 -1.28
C ASN A 239 -14.86 15.59 -2.60
N THR A 240 -14.09 15.43 -3.67
CA THR A 240 -14.59 15.01 -4.98
C THR A 240 -13.92 13.69 -5.40
N LEU A 241 -14.57 12.92 -6.29
CA LEU A 241 -13.95 11.70 -6.84
C LEU A 241 -12.66 12.04 -7.61
N ARG A 242 -12.65 13.16 -8.35
CA ARG A 242 -11.44 13.61 -9.04
C ARG A 242 -10.32 13.92 -8.06
N GLY A 243 -10.61 14.72 -7.05
CA GLY A 243 -9.65 15.11 -6.02
C GLY A 243 -9.14 13.90 -5.23
N LEU A 244 -10.02 12.94 -4.90
CA LEU A 244 -9.62 11.69 -4.23
C LEU A 244 -8.66 10.88 -5.11
N GLY A 245 -8.94 10.75 -6.42
CA GLY A 245 -8.04 10.06 -7.36
C GLY A 245 -6.67 10.73 -7.47
N LEU A 246 -6.62 12.07 -7.54
CA LEU A 246 -5.38 12.85 -7.54
C LEU A 246 -4.62 12.71 -6.20
N SER A 247 -5.34 12.71 -5.07
CA SER A 247 -4.73 12.52 -3.75
C SER A 247 -4.13 11.12 -3.58
N LEU A 248 -4.74 10.07 -4.16
CA LEU A 248 -4.15 8.73 -4.21
C LEU A 248 -2.87 8.69 -5.06
N ALA A 249 -2.86 9.32 -6.23
CA ALA A 249 -1.64 9.43 -7.03
C ALA A 249 -0.54 10.17 -6.28
N LYS A 250 -0.92 11.24 -5.56
CA LYS A 250 0.00 12.04 -4.74
C LYS A 250 0.59 11.24 -3.58
N SER A 251 -0.19 10.37 -2.90
CA SER A 251 0.35 9.54 -1.82
C SER A 251 1.47 8.61 -2.31
N VAL A 252 1.38 8.11 -3.55
CA VAL A 252 2.46 7.32 -4.17
C VAL A 252 3.74 8.14 -4.33
N PHE A 253 3.64 9.44 -4.62
CA PHE A 253 4.81 10.33 -4.67
C PHE A 253 5.29 10.71 -3.26
N ASN A 254 4.39 10.97 -2.32
CA ASN A 254 4.77 11.31 -0.95
C ASN A 254 5.64 10.20 -0.32
N GLU A 255 5.18 8.95 -0.37
CA GLU A 255 5.86 7.81 0.24
C GLU A 255 6.94 7.20 -0.67
N GLY A 256 6.78 7.34 -1.97
CA GLY A 256 7.69 6.75 -2.96
C GLY A 256 8.78 7.67 -3.51
N VAL A 257 8.76 8.96 -3.19
CA VAL A 257 9.72 9.96 -3.67
C VAL A 257 10.14 10.91 -2.55
N ALA A 258 9.19 11.58 -1.86
CA ALA A 258 9.47 12.66 -0.93
C ALA A 258 10.34 12.28 0.29
N LEU A 259 10.45 11.01 0.61
CA LEU A 259 11.31 10.50 1.69
C LEU A 259 12.66 9.98 1.18
N PHE A 260 12.76 9.68 -0.11
CA PHE A 260 13.86 8.88 -0.62
C PHE A 260 15.19 9.61 -0.73
N ALA A 261 15.21 10.94 -0.90
CA ALA A 261 16.47 11.69 -0.79
C ALA A 261 17.06 11.55 0.61
N SER A 262 16.25 11.72 1.64
CA SER A 262 16.65 11.54 3.04
C SER A 262 17.17 10.13 3.32
N PHE A 263 16.44 9.10 2.85
CA PHE A 263 16.86 7.70 2.99
C PHE A 263 18.25 7.46 2.38
N VAL A 264 18.45 7.84 1.14
CA VAL A 264 19.70 7.65 0.42
C VAL A 264 20.85 8.34 1.14
N MET A 265 20.64 9.59 1.56
CA MET A 265 21.62 10.41 2.23
C MET A 265 22.02 9.83 3.59
N LEU A 266 21.08 9.29 4.37
CA LEU A 266 21.38 8.66 5.66
C LEU A 266 22.01 7.26 5.49
N LEU A 267 21.52 6.44 4.56
CA LEU A 267 22.10 5.12 4.27
C LEU A 267 23.55 5.19 3.78
N ASN A 268 23.96 6.29 3.17
CA ASN A 268 25.34 6.46 2.73
C ASN A 268 26.34 6.32 3.88
N PHE A 269 26.00 6.74 5.10
CA PHE A 269 26.88 6.59 6.26
C PHE A 269 27.18 5.13 6.60
N GLN A 270 26.17 4.26 6.47
CA GLN A 270 26.31 2.83 6.73
C GLN A 270 27.30 2.17 5.75
N ARG A 271 27.39 2.62 4.49
CA ARG A 271 28.38 2.13 3.50
C ARG A 271 29.81 2.27 3.99
N PHE A 272 30.08 3.30 4.79
CA PHE A 272 31.39 3.58 5.39
C PHE A 272 31.51 3.08 6.83
N GLY A 273 30.61 2.20 7.25
CA GLY A 273 30.60 1.61 8.60
C GLY A 273 30.28 2.61 9.70
N LYS A 274 29.62 3.73 9.39
CA LYS A 274 29.20 4.79 10.30
C LYS A 274 27.70 4.71 10.55
N MET A 275 27.24 5.07 11.75
CA MET A 275 25.81 5.22 12.08
C MET A 275 24.96 4.02 11.65
N LYS A 276 25.37 2.82 12.06
CA LYS A 276 24.73 1.56 11.59
C LYS A 276 23.31 1.38 12.10
N GLY A 277 23.02 1.80 13.34
CA GLY A 277 21.68 1.76 13.90
C GLY A 277 20.73 2.71 13.16
N MET A 278 21.17 3.95 12.87
CA MET A 278 20.45 4.87 11.99
C MET A 278 20.20 4.23 10.61
N GLY A 279 21.23 3.61 10.02
CA GLY A 279 21.07 2.88 8.76
C GLY A 279 20.00 1.80 8.84
N LYS A 280 19.91 1.09 9.97
CA LYS A 280 18.92 0.04 10.21
C LYS A 280 17.48 0.59 10.29
N VAL A 281 17.28 1.71 10.98
CA VAL A 281 15.98 2.42 10.99
C VAL A 281 15.55 2.73 9.56
N VAL A 282 16.47 3.31 8.78
CA VAL A 282 16.20 3.70 7.39
C VAL A 282 15.90 2.50 6.49
N GLU A 283 16.65 1.38 6.61
CA GLU A 283 16.38 0.14 5.86
C GLU A 283 14.96 -0.38 6.12
N TRP A 284 14.55 -0.42 7.39
CA TRP A 284 13.22 -0.91 7.75
C TRP A 284 12.12 0.04 7.29
N SER A 285 12.35 1.35 7.38
CA SER A 285 11.41 2.35 6.85
C SER A 285 11.24 2.21 5.33
N ILE A 286 12.32 2.13 4.55
CA ILE A 286 12.25 1.95 3.08
C ILE A 286 11.48 0.69 2.70
N ARG A 287 11.68 -0.42 3.42
CA ARG A 287 10.93 -1.65 3.19
C ARG A 287 9.43 -1.43 3.36
N ASP A 288 9.04 -0.76 4.44
CA ASP A 288 7.65 -0.46 4.73
C ASP A 288 7.06 0.50 3.70
N GLU A 289 7.76 1.59 3.37
CA GLU A 289 7.36 2.54 2.33
C GLU A 289 7.21 1.88 0.94
N SER A 290 8.04 0.89 0.64
CA SER A 290 7.91 0.13 -0.62
C SER A 290 6.60 -0.66 -0.67
N ILE A 291 6.14 -1.20 0.45
CA ILE A 291 4.86 -1.90 0.58
C ILE A 291 3.70 -0.89 0.52
N HIS A 292 3.82 0.28 1.16
CA HIS A 292 2.83 1.35 1.11
C HIS A 292 2.63 1.85 -0.32
N VAL A 293 3.71 2.13 -1.04
CA VAL A 293 3.69 2.54 -2.46
C VAL A 293 3.01 1.49 -3.34
N GLU A 294 3.30 0.20 -3.14
CA GLU A 294 2.63 -0.87 -3.88
C GLU A 294 1.13 -0.88 -3.59
N GLY A 295 0.73 -0.80 -2.32
CA GLY A 295 -0.66 -0.78 -1.89
C GLY A 295 -1.43 0.41 -2.44
N ASN A 296 -0.87 1.61 -2.31
CA ASN A 296 -1.46 2.85 -2.81
C ASN A 296 -1.55 2.88 -4.34
N SER A 297 -0.55 2.34 -5.05
CA SER A 297 -0.60 2.20 -6.50
C SER A 297 -1.69 1.24 -6.98
N LYS A 298 -1.89 0.11 -6.27
CA LYS A 298 -2.98 -0.83 -6.56
C LYS A 298 -4.34 -0.21 -6.23
N LEU A 299 -4.44 0.54 -5.13
CA LEU A 299 -5.66 1.26 -4.74
C LEU A 299 -6.01 2.33 -5.78
N PHE A 300 -5.04 3.12 -6.22
CA PHE A 300 -5.22 4.08 -7.32
C PHE A 300 -5.76 3.40 -8.58
N LYS A 301 -5.14 2.28 -9.01
CA LYS A 301 -5.59 1.53 -10.20
C LYS A 301 -7.01 0.98 -10.04
N ALA A 302 -7.35 0.45 -8.87
CA ALA A 302 -8.71 -0.01 -8.58
C ALA A 302 -9.70 1.16 -8.62
N PHE A 303 -9.33 2.29 -8.02
CA PHE A 303 -10.15 3.51 -7.99
C PHE A 303 -10.42 4.06 -9.39
N VAL A 304 -9.41 4.22 -10.23
CA VAL A 304 -9.62 4.74 -11.61
C VAL A 304 -10.36 3.74 -12.50
N LYS A 305 -10.27 2.44 -12.21
CA LYS A 305 -11.09 1.41 -12.88
C LYS A 305 -12.57 1.57 -12.54
N GLU A 306 -12.90 1.78 -11.26
CA GLU A 306 -14.29 1.97 -10.81
C GLU A 306 -14.87 3.31 -11.22
N HIS A 307 -14.03 4.34 -11.25
CA HIS A 307 -14.40 5.73 -11.52
C HIS A 307 -13.74 6.27 -12.80
N SER A 308 -13.75 5.48 -13.87
CA SER A 308 -13.03 5.81 -15.13
C SER A 308 -13.42 7.17 -15.74
N ARG A 309 -14.59 7.72 -15.41
CA ARG A 309 -15.05 9.03 -15.89
C ARG A 309 -14.26 10.22 -15.34
N VAL A 310 -13.51 10.04 -14.25
CA VAL A 310 -12.66 11.12 -13.70
C VAL A 310 -11.31 11.21 -14.40
N VAL A 311 -10.96 10.18 -15.21
CA VAL A 311 -9.66 10.05 -15.87
C VAL A 311 -9.76 10.64 -17.28
N ASP A 312 -9.51 11.93 -17.39
CA ASP A 312 -9.33 12.65 -18.64
C ASP A 312 -7.87 13.09 -18.86
N ASP A 313 -7.60 13.83 -19.92
CA ASP A 313 -6.26 14.26 -20.22
C ASP A 313 -5.75 15.33 -19.22
N GLU A 314 -6.63 16.16 -18.67
CA GLU A 314 -6.27 17.11 -17.62
C GLU A 314 -5.93 16.39 -16.30
N PHE A 315 -6.65 15.33 -15.93
CA PHE A 315 -6.32 14.49 -14.77
C PHE A 315 -4.90 13.91 -14.89
N LYS A 316 -4.55 13.39 -16.08
CA LYS A 316 -3.20 12.86 -16.33
C LYS A 316 -2.14 13.97 -16.27
N LYS A 317 -2.46 15.14 -16.84
CA LYS A 317 -1.57 16.29 -16.82
C LYS A 317 -1.27 16.75 -15.40
N GLU A 318 -2.27 16.82 -14.51
CA GLU A 318 -2.09 17.13 -13.10
C GLU A 318 -1.16 16.13 -12.40
N ILE A 319 -1.25 14.81 -12.70
CA ILE A 319 -0.31 13.82 -12.15
C ILE A 319 1.13 14.08 -12.65
N TYR A 320 1.31 14.48 -13.91
CA TYR A 320 2.64 14.84 -14.41
C TYR A 320 3.17 16.13 -13.78
N GLU A 321 2.32 17.10 -13.48
CA GLU A 321 2.68 18.31 -12.75
C GLU A 321 3.09 17.95 -11.31
N MET A 322 2.33 17.13 -10.59
CA MET A 322 2.72 16.62 -9.28
C MET A 322 4.08 15.92 -9.28
N SER A 323 4.40 15.16 -10.35
CA SER A 323 5.70 14.49 -10.47
C SER A 323 6.86 15.46 -10.64
N LYS A 324 6.63 16.65 -11.22
CA LYS A 324 7.63 17.72 -11.32
C LYS A 324 7.75 18.48 -10.01
N ASP A 325 6.62 18.83 -9.42
CA ASP A 325 6.58 19.57 -8.15
C ASP A 325 7.36 18.84 -7.06
N ILE A 326 7.15 17.52 -6.94
CA ILE A 326 7.87 16.74 -5.92
C ILE A 326 9.37 16.66 -6.20
N VAL A 327 9.79 16.56 -7.46
CA VAL A 327 11.22 16.58 -7.83
C VAL A 327 11.83 17.94 -7.53
N ASP A 328 11.13 19.03 -7.83
CA ASP A 328 11.60 20.40 -7.53
C ASP A 328 11.72 20.64 -6.01
N LEU A 329 10.81 20.11 -5.21
CA LEU A 329 10.88 20.17 -3.75
C LEU A 329 12.04 19.34 -3.20
N GLU A 330 12.24 18.13 -3.73
CA GLU A 330 13.41 17.29 -3.38
C GLU A 330 14.71 17.94 -3.77
N ASP A 331 14.82 18.54 -4.96
CA ASP A 331 16.02 19.22 -5.44
C ASP A 331 16.42 20.38 -4.51
N LYS A 332 15.45 21.18 -4.04
CA LYS A 332 15.69 22.27 -3.07
C LYS A 332 16.12 21.72 -1.71
N PHE A 333 15.47 20.66 -1.22
CA PHE A 333 15.87 20.02 0.03
C PHE A 333 17.26 19.40 -0.03
N ILE A 334 17.63 18.75 -1.14
CA ILE A 334 18.98 18.23 -1.36
C ILE A 334 20.00 19.38 -1.39
N ASP A 335 19.69 20.51 -2.04
CA ASP A 335 20.56 21.69 -2.03
C ASP A 335 20.79 22.21 -0.61
N LEU A 336 19.75 22.26 0.22
CA LEU A 336 19.85 22.66 1.61
C LEU A 336 20.68 21.67 2.43
N ALA A 337 20.49 20.37 2.27
CA ALA A 337 21.27 19.35 2.98
C ALA A 337 22.78 19.44 2.65
N TYR A 338 23.12 19.75 1.42
CA TYR A 338 24.52 19.91 0.97
C TYR A 338 25.09 21.33 1.16
N ALA A 339 24.33 22.27 1.74
CA ALA A 339 24.80 23.65 1.91
C ALA A 339 26.03 23.76 2.82
N MET A 340 26.21 22.84 3.79
CA MET A 340 27.35 22.79 4.72
C MET A 340 28.57 22.06 4.13
N GLY A 341 28.47 21.44 2.96
CA GLY A 341 29.56 20.71 2.31
C GLY A 341 29.14 19.37 1.75
N SER A 342 30.07 18.69 1.10
CA SER A 342 29.89 17.34 0.56
C SER A 342 30.13 16.28 1.64
N ILE A 343 29.54 15.13 1.43
CA ILE A 343 29.78 13.91 2.21
C ILE A 343 30.52 12.88 1.37
N GLU A 344 31.27 12.00 2.03
CA GLU A 344 32.05 10.96 1.38
C GLU A 344 31.16 10.01 0.57
N GLY A 345 31.53 9.77 -0.71
CA GLY A 345 30.97 8.71 -1.54
C GLY A 345 29.54 8.92 -2.04
N LEU A 346 29.02 10.15 -1.94
CA LEU A 346 27.71 10.50 -2.49
C LEU A 346 27.70 11.95 -3.00
N GLU A 347 27.62 12.11 -4.30
CA GLU A 347 27.54 13.41 -4.92
C GLU A 347 26.11 13.93 -4.96
N LYS A 348 25.93 15.24 -4.73
CA LYS A 348 24.63 15.89 -4.78
C LYS A 348 23.87 15.62 -6.08
N SER A 349 24.58 15.63 -7.21
CA SER A 349 24.01 15.36 -8.54
C SER A 349 23.46 13.94 -8.68
N GLU A 350 24.11 12.95 -8.05
CA GLU A 350 23.66 11.56 -8.08
C GLU A 350 22.35 11.40 -7.30
N VAL A 351 22.20 12.07 -6.16
CA VAL A 351 20.94 12.06 -5.37
C VAL A 351 19.81 12.69 -6.19
N LYS A 352 20.04 13.86 -6.80
CA LYS A 352 19.03 14.53 -7.65
C LYS A 352 18.62 13.67 -8.85
N GLU A 353 19.58 12.99 -9.50
CA GLU A 353 19.28 12.11 -10.60
C GLU A 353 18.52 10.85 -10.14
N TYR A 354 18.84 10.34 -8.94
CA TYR A 354 18.11 9.23 -8.33
C TYR A 354 16.64 9.58 -8.04
N ILE A 355 16.35 10.78 -7.56
CA ILE A 355 14.99 11.25 -7.35
C ILE A 355 14.18 11.26 -8.65
N LYS A 356 14.75 11.70 -9.75
CA LYS A 356 14.11 11.63 -11.08
C LYS A 356 13.89 10.18 -11.53
N TYR A 357 14.88 9.31 -11.30
CA TYR A 357 14.79 7.88 -11.61
C TYR A 357 13.62 7.22 -10.87
N ILE A 358 13.51 7.38 -9.55
CA ILE A 358 12.43 6.77 -8.79
C ILE A 358 11.06 7.39 -9.11
N THR A 359 11.00 8.69 -9.40
CA THR A 359 9.76 9.35 -9.81
C THR A 359 9.21 8.73 -11.11
N ASP A 360 10.07 8.44 -12.08
CA ASP A 360 9.68 7.71 -13.29
C ASP A 360 9.15 6.30 -12.98
N ARG A 361 9.70 5.61 -11.97
CA ARG A 361 9.20 4.31 -11.52
C ARG A 361 7.81 4.42 -10.87
N ARG A 362 7.55 5.48 -10.10
CA ARG A 362 6.23 5.74 -9.52
C ARG A 362 5.19 6.07 -10.59
N LEU A 363 5.56 6.86 -11.60
CA LEU A 363 4.70 7.11 -12.77
C LEU A 363 4.31 5.80 -13.47
N LEU A 364 5.27 4.90 -13.72
CA LEU A 364 4.99 3.57 -14.28
C LEU A 364 4.05 2.73 -13.39
N GLN A 365 4.24 2.78 -12.06
CA GLN A 365 3.36 2.10 -11.11
C GLN A 365 1.92 2.66 -11.14
N LEU A 366 1.75 3.94 -11.43
CA LEU A 366 0.44 4.58 -11.64
C LEU A 366 -0.14 4.30 -13.05
N GLY A 367 0.59 3.61 -13.93
CA GLY A 367 0.17 3.35 -15.32
C GLY A 367 0.43 4.52 -16.28
N MET A 368 1.30 5.47 -15.86
CA MET A 368 1.73 6.63 -16.64
C MET A 368 3.06 6.35 -17.36
N LYS A 369 3.43 7.17 -18.33
CA LYS A 369 4.75 7.11 -18.98
C LYS A 369 5.80 7.84 -18.15
N PRO A 370 7.09 7.45 -18.23
CA PRO A 370 8.18 8.20 -17.59
C PRO A 370 8.22 9.66 -18.07
N ASN A 371 8.43 10.59 -17.12
CA ASN A 371 8.53 12.03 -17.42
C ASN A 371 9.98 12.51 -17.59
N PHE A 372 10.88 12.04 -16.72
CA PHE A 372 12.30 12.44 -16.71
C PHE A 372 13.18 11.57 -17.62
N LYS A 373 12.74 10.35 -17.90
CA LYS A 373 13.38 9.38 -18.82
C LYS A 373 14.76 8.91 -18.36
N VAL A 374 15.00 8.87 -17.06
CA VAL A 374 16.21 8.30 -16.48
C VAL A 374 16.18 6.78 -16.63
N LYS A 375 17.13 6.23 -17.37
CA LYS A 375 17.11 4.81 -17.78
C LYS A 375 17.71 3.89 -16.74
N GLU A 376 18.81 4.30 -16.12
CA GLU A 376 19.63 3.49 -15.23
C GLU A 376 19.59 4.09 -13.82
N ASN A 377 19.66 3.22 -12.81
CA ASN A 377 19.76 3.67 -11.43
C ASN A 377 21.15 4.32 -11.21
N PRO A 378 21.22 5.62 -10.89
CA PRO A 378 22.51 6.29 -10.64
C PRO A 378 23.19 5.82 -9.34
N LEU A 379 22.46 5.11 -8.47
CA LEU A 379 22.94 4.61 -7.17
C LEU A 379 22.82 3.08 -7.10
N PRO A 380 23.57 2.30 -7.87
CA PRO A 380 23.43 0.84 -7.91
C PRO A 380 23.72 0.16 -6.56
N TRP A 381 24.53 0.79 -5.70
CA TRP A 381 24.83 0.28 -4.37
C TRP A 381 23.56 0.22 -3.46
N LEU A 382 22.58 1.09 -3.70
CA LEU A 382 21.36 1.11 -2.92
C LEU A 382 20.53 -0.18 -3.13
N GLU A 383 20.51 -0.74 -4.33
CA GLU A 383 19.85 -2.02 -4.59
C GLU A 383 20.50 -3.16 -3.81
N TRP A 384 21.83 -3.13 -3.67
CA TRP A 384 22.52 -4.14 -2.87
C TRP A 384 22.20 -4.04 -1.36
N VAL A 385 22.14 -2.82 -0.83
CA VAL A 385 21.77 -2.58 0.58
C VAL A 385 20.33 -3.05 0.84
N LEU A 386 19.39 -2.67 -0.01
CA LEU A 386 17.98 -3.03 0.15
C LEU A 386 17.72 -4.53 -0.01
N ASN A 387 18.35 -5.19 -1.00
CA ASN A 387 18.22 -6.63 -1.19
C ASN A 387 18.92 -7.45 -0.09
N GLY A 388 20.00 -6.93 0.48
CA GLY A 388 20.69 -7.55 1.63
C GLY A 388 19.83 -7.57 2.89
N ALA A 389 19.05 -6.51 3.13
CA ALA A 389 18.14 -6.40 4.25
C ALA A 389 16.97 -7.41 4.20
N ASP A 390 16.46 -7.71 3.00
CA ASP A 390 15.39 -8.69 2.82
C ASP A 390 15.82 -10.13 3.18
N HIS A 391 17.08 -10.49 2.97
CA HIS A 391 17.59 -11.84 3.24
C HIS A 391 17.99 -12.07 4.70
N THR A 392 18.50 -11.05 5.39
CA THR A 392 19.00 -11.18 6.76
C THR A 392 17.89 -11.19 7.81
N ASN A 393 16.81 -10.43 7.60
CA ASN A 393 15.75 -10.27 8.61
C ASN A 393 14.76 -11.43 8.73
N PHE A 394 14.67 -12.32 7.73
CA PHE A 394 13.67 -13.40 7.77
C PHE A 394 14.14 -14.62 8.56
N PHE A 395 15.44 -14.87 8.69
CA PHE A 395 15.96 -16.10 9.29
C PHE A 395 16.87 -15.92 10.51
N GLU A 396 17.56 -14.80 10.68
CA GLU A 396 18.58 -14.64 11.72
C GLU A 396 18.12 -13.93 13.00
N ASN A 397 17.26 -12.93 12.93
CA ASN A 397 16.83 -12.19 14.12
C ASN A 397 15.64 -12.80 14.88
N ARG A 398 14.86 -13.71 14.28
CA ARG A 398 13.76 -14.41 14.98
C ARG A 398 14.16 -15.68 15.71
N VAL A 399 15.33 -16.24 15.42
CA VAL A 399 15.79 -17.52 16.03
C VAL A 399 16.52 -17.29 17.36
N THR A 400 17.08 -16.10 17.60
CA THR A 400 17.83 -15.81 18.83
C THR A 400 16.98 -15.28 19.99
N GLU A 401 15.78 -14.75 19.77
CA GLU A 401 14.93 -14.19 20.81
C GLU A 401 13.75 -15.06 21.24
N TYR A 402 13.43 -16.14 20.54
CA TYR A 402 12.43 -17.15 20.94
C TYR A 402 13.05 -18.35 21.67
N GLU A 403 14.16 -18.20 22.36
CA GLU A 403 14.45 -19.02 23.55
C GLU A 403 13.72 -18.44 24.78
N VAL A 404 12.45 -18.15 24.65
CA VAL A 404 11.55 -18.09 25.80
C VAL A 404 11.41 -19.53 26.26
N ALA A 405 11.85 -19.78 27.48
CA ALA A 405 11.74 -20.99 28.25
C ALA A 405 10.65 -21.91 27.70
N GLY A 406 11.05 -22.92 26.94
CA GLY A 406 10.12 -23.91 26.42
C GLY A 406 9.38 -24.51 27.61
N LEU A 407 8.09 -24.36 27.64
CA LEU A 407 7.23 -25.25 28.40
C LEU A 407 7.49 -26.64 27.84
N SER A 408 8.42 -27.36 28.46
CA SER A 408 8.61 -28.79 28.23
C SER A 408 7.48 -29.51 28.99
N GLY A 409 6.42 -29.83 28.31
CA GLY A 409 5.30 -30.61 28.83
C GLY A 409 4.37 -31.00 27.68
N ASN A 410 3.89 -32.23 27.73
CA ASN A 410 2.88 -32.71 26.80
C ASN A 410 1.50 -32.19 27.29
N TRP A 411 0.60 -31.84 26.37
CA TRP A 411 -0.76 -31.39 26.73
C TRP A 411 -1.53 -32.42 27.58
N ASP A 412 -1.17 -33.69 27.47
CA ASP A 412 -1.76 -34.74 28.27
C ASP A 412 -1.40 -34.66 29.76
N ASP A 413 -0.29 -33.99 30.11
CA ASP A 413 0.13 -33.78 31.51
C ASP A 413 -0.63 -32.63 32.20
N ALA A 414 -1.24 -31.74 31.42
CA ALA A 414 -1.98 -30.59 31.95
C ALA A 414 -3.40 -30.92 32.39
N TYR A 415 -3.93 -32.10 32.05
CA TYR A 415 -5.27 -32.56 32.38
C TYR A 415 -5.29 -33.76 33.33
N ALA A 416 -4.14 -34.12 33.90
CA ALA A 416 -3.99 -35.26 34.83
C ALA A 416 -3.93 -34.85 36.33
N ALA A 417 -4.41 -33.64 36.69
CA ALA A 417 -4.51 -33.16 38.08
C ALA A 417 -5.95 -32.81 38.49
#